data_b2b6ae134183edf5f78dcd4f5d5e48b5
#
_entry.id   b2b6ae134183edf5f78dcd4f5d5e48b5
#
_cell.length_a   1.000
_cell.length_b   1.000
_cell.length_c   1.000
_cell.angle_alpha   90.00
_cell.angle_beta   90.00
_cell.angle_gamma   90.00
#
_symmetry.space_group_name_H-M   'P 1'
#
loop_
_entity.id
_entity.type
_entity.pdbx_description
1 polymer ?
#
loop_
_entity_poly.entity_id
_entity_poly.type
_entity_poly.pdbx_seq_one_letter_code
_entity_poly.pdbx_strand_id
1 'polypeptide(L)'
;MENIRMDLRLFDANTQVTTQQSLTEEMKTFYSDYLIDAAEPELVHDQFAQKHPIPANGGKTIQFRRFAPLGKALTALTEGVTPDGQSLSMSTVEAAVRQYGGYIQMSDLLLLTAIDNNLTMATKLLGAQAGRTLDTITREVLVGGDNVQYADESVSARYLLRGGNAGAADNNYLTVDCIRRAVRALKNANCRRIDGAFPVIIHLDVAYDLMNDPKWLAPHQYVDTEHMYEGEIGKIEGCRFVESTEAKIFHAEDLAADSRTLLANGAVSGKTTVAFDGGTVKPGALVGRQVLIGNACVTVKENTASSMTVDAPVTVEDNAILYPGEAGAQGRDVYVTLVLGADGYGTTEITGGGLEHIVKQLGSAGTGDPLNQRASVGWKATKVAVRLDDSAIRRIETCSTYTE
;
A
#
# COMPACT_ATOMS: atom_id res chain seq x y z
N MET A 1 28.60 8.19 52.55
CA MET A 1 27.54 7.35 52.00
C MET A 1 27.15 7.94 50.63
N GLU A 2 27.73 7.43 49.59
CA GLU A 2 27.39 7.83 48.21
C GLU A 2 26.02 7.24 47.85
N ASN A 3 25.10 8.11 47.50
CA ASN A 3 23.80 7.70 46.95
C ASN A 3 24.03 7.06 45.60
N ILE A 4 23.98 5.76 45.50
CA ILE A 4 23.89 5.01 44.25
C ILE A 4 22.52 5.35 43.64
N ARG A 5 22.47 6.33 42.74
CA ARG A 5 21.33 6.54 41.87
C ARG A 5 21.35 5.40 40.84
N MET A 6 20.47 4.43 41.05
CA MET A 6 20.19 3.40 40.02
C MET A 6 19.57 4.12 38.83
N ASP A 7 20.27 4.10 37.67
CA ASP A 7 19.76 4.65 36.43
C ASP A 7 18.74 3.67 35.88
N LEU A 8 17.45 3.97 36.07
CA LEU A 8 16.31 3.20 35.58
C LEU A 8 16.18 3.17 34.04
N ARG A 9 17.14 3.74 33.32
CA ARG A 9 17.16 3.73 31.85
C ARG A 9 17.66 2.41 31.22
N LEU A 10 18.04 1.44 32.03
CA LEU A 10 18.47 0.10 31.57
C LEU A 10 17.32 -0.86 31.27
N PHE A 11 16.08 -0.47 31.52
CA PHE A 11 14.93 -1.24 31.10
C PHE A 11 14.52 -0.79 29.70
N ASP A 12 14.59 -1.70 28.76
CA ASP A 12 14.10 -1.48 27.40
C ASP A 12 12.62 -1.07 27.48
N ALA A 13 12.29 0.11 26.95
CA ALA A 13 10.92 0.68 27.01
C ALA A 13 9.88 -0.22 26.32
N ASN A 14 10.33 -1.19 25.55
CA ASN A 14 9.48 -2.14 24.82
C ASN A 14 9.29 -3.50 25.53
N THR A 15 9.86 -3.70 26.72
CA THR A 15 9.58 -4.94 27.47
C THR A 15 8.20 -4.87 28.09
N GLN A 16 7.31 -5.79 27.73
CA GLN A 16 5.99 -5.89 28.35
C GLN A 16 6.11 -6.48 29.75
N VAL A 17 5.58 -5.76 30.73
CA VAL A 17 5.59 -6.14 32.16
C VAL A 17 4.18 -6.16 32.71
N THR A 18 3.94 -6.88 33.80
CA THR A 18 2.61 -7.05 34.42
C THR A 18 1.95 -5.75 34.85
N THR A 19 2.73 -4.67 35.05
CA THR A 19 2.25 -3.34 35.42
C THR A 19 1.88 -2.46 34.24
N GLN A 20 2.11 -2.90 33.00
CA GLN A 20 1.70 -2.15 31.82
C GLN A 20 0.19 -2.15 31.66
N GLN A 21 -0.36 -0.95 31.42
CA GLN A 21 -1.80 -0.72 31.34
C GLN A 21 -2.47 -1.44 30.15
N SER A 22 -1.70 -1.73 29.09
CA SER A 22 -2.16 -2.49 27.93
C SER A 22 -2.43 -3.97 28.18
N LEU A 23 -1.88 -4.54 29.26
CA LEU A 23 -2.06 -5.94 29.63
C LEU A 23 -3.03 -6.14 30.82
N THR A 24 -3.61 -5.07 31.36
CA THR A 24 -4.49 -5.13 32.54
C THR A 24 -5.79 -5.88 32.25
N GLU A 25 -6.25 -5.88 31.02
CA GLU A 25 -7.47 -6.59 30.60
C GLU A 25 -7.25 -8.09 30.50
N GLU A 26 -6.10 -8.52 29.96
CA GLU A 26 -5.71 -9.95 29.87
C GLU A 26 -5.57 -10.61 31.24
N MET A 27 -5.18 -9.87 32.25
CA MET A 27 -5.01 -10.38 33.63
C MET A 27 -6.33 -10.42 34.42
N LYS A 28 -7.36 -9.74 33.99
CA LYS A 28 -8.62 -9.59 34.74
C LYS A 28 -9.81 -10.32 34.14
N THR A 29 -9.75 -10.71 32.90
CA THR A 29 -10.89 -11.29 32.18
C THR A 29 -10.54 -12.67 31.64
N PHE A 30 -11.45 -13.63 31.79
CA PHE A 30 -11.36 -14.92 31.13
C PHE A 30 -11.68 -14.71 29.65
N TYR A 31 -10.64 -14.65 28.82
CA TYR A 31 -10.82 -14.55 27.37
C TYR A 31 -11.11 -15.94 26.81
N SER A 32 -12.20 -16.09 26.07
CA SER A 32 -12.41 -17.28 25.27
C SER A 32 -11.48 -17.21 24.03
N ASP A 33 -10.78 -18.30 23.75
CA ASP A 33 -9.81 -18.46 22.64
C ASP A 33 -10.37 -18.11 21.25
N TYR A 34 -11.65 -17.79 21.16
CA TYR A 34 -12.38 -17.52 19.90
C TYR A 34 -12.30 -16.08 19.40
N LEU A 35 -11.74 -15.16 20.17
CA LEU A 35 -11.86 -13.72 19.84
C LEU A 35 -10.66 -13.14 19.09
N ILE A 36 -9.62 -13.89 18.81
CA ILE A 36 -8.45 -13.41 18.06
C ILE A 36 -8.09 -14.38 16.92
N ASP A 37 -9.07 -14.79 16.15
CA ASP A 37 -8.87 -14.98 14.73
C ASP A 37 -9.10 -13.61 14.07
N ALA A 38 -8.17 -12.69 14.33
CA ALA A 38 -8.03 -11.56 13.45
C ALA A 38 -7.74 -12.17 12.08
N ALA A 39 -8.70 -12.05 11.16
CA ALA A 39 -8.56 -12.53 9.80
C ALA A 39 -7.23 -12.02 9.27
N GLU A 40 -6.24 -12.90 9.15
CA GLU A 40 -4.94 -12.55 8.59
C GLU A 40 -5.20 -12.12 7.15
N PRO A 41 -4.88 -10.88 6.78
CA PRO A 41 -5.07 -10.46 5.41
C PRO A 41 -4.21 -11.36 4.52
N GLU A 42 -4.82 -11.94 3.50
CA GLU A 42 -4.09 -12.77 2.55
C GLU A 42 -2.98 -11.97 1.90
N LEU A 43 -1.80 -12.55 1.80
CA LEU A 43 -0.63 -11.95 1.16
C LEU A 43 -0.77 -12.05 -0.35
N VAL A 44 -1.27 -11.00 -0.97
CA VAL A 44 -1.71 -11.05 -2.37
C VAL A 44 -0.69 -10.48 -3.34
N HIS A 45 0.01 -9.40 -2.96
CA HIS A 45 0.86 -8.65 -3.89
C HIS A 45 2.13 -9.39 -4.33
N ASP A 46 2.57 -10.40 -3.58
CA ASP A 46 3.74 -11.22 -3.91
C ASP A 46 3.45 -12.42 -4.83
N GLN A 47 2.19 -12.80 -4.97
CA GLN A 47 1.80 -14.02 -5.68
C GLN A 47 2.15 -13.98 -7.16
N PHE A 48 2.08 -12.80 -7.77
CA PHE A 48 2.23 -12.59 -9.22
C PHE A 48 3.60 -12.08 -9.62
N ALA A 49 4.55 -11.99 -8.68
CA ALA A 49 5.90 -11.51 -8.90
C ALA A 49 6.79 -12.55 -9.58
N GLN A 50 7.75 -12.11 -10.38
CA GLN A 50 8.90 -12.93 -10.73
C GLN A 50 9.80 -13.10 -9.50
N LYS A 51 10.04 -14.35 -9.07
CA LYS A 51 10.87 -14.65 -7.90
C LYS A 51 12.26 -15.11 -8.36
N HIS A 52 13.28 -14.32 -8.02
CA HIS A 52 14.67 -14.61 -8.32
C HIS A 52 15.52 -14.51 -7.04
N PRO A 53 15.73 -15.61 -6.30
CA PRO A 53 16.51 -15.57 -5.08
C PRO A 53 18.00 -15.32 -5.37
N ILE A 54 18.65 -14.49 -4.54
CA ILE A 54 20.10 -14.33 -4.57
C ILE A 54 20.73 -15.51 -3.82
N PRO A 55 21.71 -16.22 -4.41
CA PRO A 55 22.38 -17.31 -3.70
C PRO A 55 23.11 -16.79 -2.44
N ALA A 56 23.22 -17.63 -1.44
CA ALA A 56 23.98 -17.32 -0.23
C ALA A 56 25.41 -16.90 -0.63
N ASN A 57 25.93 -15.84 -0.02
CA ASN A 57 27.20 -15.21 -0.35
C ASN A 57 27.29 -14.54 -1.73
N GLY A 58 26.17 -14.39 -2.44
CA GLY A 58 26.08 -13.72 -3.75
C GLY A 58 26.02 -12.18 -3.70
N GLY A 59 26.25 -11.56 -2.53
CA GLY A 59 26.08 -10.12 -2.33
C GLY A 59 24.65 -9.73 -1.95
N LYS A 60 24.40 -8.43 -1.85
CA LYS A 60 23.07 -7.87 -1.47
C LYS A 60 22.33 -7.15 -2.59
N THR A 61 22.90 -7.15 -3.80
CA THR A 61 22.31 -6.48 -4.99
C THR A 61 22.01 -7.51 -6.07
N ILE A 62 20.88 -7.36 -6.72
CA ILE A 62 20.51 -8.11 -7.91
C ILE A 62 20.31 -7.13 -9.06
N GLN A 63 20.70 -7.55 -10.25
CA GLN A 63 20.45 -6.85 -11.50
C GLN A 63 19.46 -7.63 -12.35
N PHE A 64 18.31 -7.03 -12.59
CA PHE A 64 17.36 -7.54 -13.59
C PHE A 64 17.70 -6.95 -14.94
N ARG A 65 17.79 -7.80 -15.95
CA ARG A 65 18.13 -7.41 -17.31
C ARG A 65 16.93 -7.58 -18.23
N ARG A 66 16.62 -6.55 -18.97
CA ARG A 66 15.56 -6.57 -19.98
C ARG A 66 16.15 -6.24 -21.35
N PHE A 67 15.84 -7.06 -22.34
CA PHE A 67 16.18 -6.79 -23.72
C PHE A 67 15.01 -6.09 -24.42
N ALA A 68 15.30 -5.03 -25.16
CA ALA A 68 14.31 -4.38 -25.99
C ALA A 68 13.98 -5.29 -27.20
N PRO A 69 12.71 -5.32 -27.63
CA PRO A 69 12.34 -6.06 -28.82
C PRO A 69 13.07 -5.48 -30.05
N LEU A 70 13.52 -6.36 -30.93
CA LEU A 70 14.16 -5.95 -32.19
C LEU A 70 13.14 -5.30 -33.12
N GLY A 71 13.61 -4.36 -33.95
CA GLY A 71 12.81 -3.77 -35.01
C GLY A 71 12.37 -4.83 -36.02
N LYS A 72 11.21 -4.58 -36.68
CA LYS A 72 10.72 -5.47 -37.72
C LYS A 72 11.67 -5.45 -38.91
N ALA A 73 12.12 -6.62 -39.39
CA ALA A 73 12.93 -6.77 -40.61
C ALA A 73 12.01 -6.77 -41.83
N LEU A 74 11.57 -5.59 -42.28
CA LEU A 74 10.61 -5.45 -43.40
C LEU A 74 11.29 -5.33 -44.78
N THR A 75 12.61 -5.18 -44.82
CA THR A 75 13.35 -5.07 -46.06
C THR A 75 13.57 -6.46 -46.65
N ALA A 76 13.11 -6.66 -47.90
CA ALA A 76 13.36 -7.90 -48.62
C ALA A 76 14.87 -8.08 -48.86
N LEU A 77 15.34 -9.31 -48.68
CA LEU A 77 16.75 -9.64 -48.94
C LEU A 77 17.05 -9.59 -50.42
N THR A 78 18.18 -8.99 -50.77
CA THR A 78 18.72 -9.03 -52.13
C THR A 78 19.61 -10.27 -52.28
N GLU A 79 19.44 -11.03 -53.35
CA GLU A 79 20.22 -12.24 -53.61
C GLU A 79 21.73 -11.91 -53.66
N GLY A 80 22.51 -12.64 -52.87
CA GLY A 80 23.97 -12.47 -52.80
C GLY A 80 24.47 -11.28 -51.94
N VAL A 81 23.57 -10.52 -51.31
CA VAL A 81 23.94 -9.40 -50.43
C VAL A 81 23.61 -9.70 -48.96
N THR A 82 24.59 -9.65 -48.10
CA THR A 82 24.38 -9.81 -46.64
C THR A 82 23.78 -8.52 -46.09
N PRO A 83 22.61 -8.58 -45.40
CA PRO A 83 22.01 -7.41 -44.78
C PRO A 83 22.82 -6.96 -43.53
N ASP A 84 22.66 -5.70 -43.20
CA ASP A 84 23.23 -5.17 -41.94
C ASP A 84 22.63 -5.86 -40.69
N GLY A 85 23.47 -6.18 -39.74
CA GLY A 85 23.07 -6.79 -38.49
C GLY A 85 22.32 -5.81 -37.60
N GLN A 86 21.40 -6.33 -36.78
CA GLN A 86 20.73 -5.56 -35.71
C GLN A 86 21.51 -5.69 -34.39
N SER A 87 21.57 -4.61 -33.63
CA SER A 87 22.20 -4.62 -32.30
C SER A 87 21.16 -4.89 -31.19
N LEU A 88 21.57 -5.64 -30.15
CA LEU A 88 20.75 -5.86 -28.97
C LEU A 88 20.84 -4.64 -28.03
N SER A 89 19.70 -4.08 -27.67
CA SER A 89 19.60 -3.05 -26.63
C SER A 89 19.14 -3.70 -25.33
N MET A 90 19.85 -3.43 -24.25
CA MET A 90 19.60 -3.99 -22.92
C MET A 90 19.47 -2.85 -21.91
N SER A 91 18.42 -2.91 -21.09
CA SER A 91 18.27 -2.09 -19.89
C SER A 91 18.47 -2.95 -18.65
N THR A 92 19.09 -2.38 -17.62
CA THR A 92 19.30 -3.05 -16.32
C THR A 92 18.61 -2.27 -15.21
N VAL A 93 17.92 -3.00 -14.33
CA VAL A 93 17.34 -2.45 -13.10
C VAL A 93 18.06 -3.09 -11.92
N GLU A 94 18.69 -2.28 -11.08
CA GLU A 94 19.39 -2.75 -9.89
C GLU A 94 18.50 -2.63 -8.65
N ALA A 95 18.53 -3.64 -7.80
CA ALA A 95 17.81 -3.66 -6.54
C ALA A 95 18.71 -4.18 -5.42
N ALA A 96 18.74 -3.48 -4.29
CA ALA A 96 19.48 -3.88 -3.10
C ALA A 96 18.52 -4.46 -2.06
N VAL A 97 18.76 -5.69 -1.64
CA VAL A 97 17.95 -6.37 -0.61
C VAL A 97 18.14 -5.67 0.73
N ARG A 98 17.04 -5.47 1.43
CA ARG A 98 16.99 -4.93 2.78
C ARG A 98 16.50 -5.99 3.75
N GLN A 99 16.89 -5.86 5.00
CA GLN A 99 16.46 -6.74 6.08
C GLN A 99 15.37 -6.04 6.89
N TYR A 100 14.28 -6.76 7.16
CA TYR A 100 13.15 -6.33 7.95
C TYR A 100 12.96 -7.28 9.11
N GLY A 101 12.38 -6.82 10.21
CA GLY A 101 12.11 -7.67 11.37
C GLY A 101 11.42 -6.90 12.48
N GLY A 102 10.78 -7.67 13.36
CA GLY A 102 10.14 -7.18 14.56
C GLY A 102 10.26 -8.21 15.69
N TYR A 103 10.21 -7.78 16.92
CA TYR A 103 10.24 -8.69 18.06
C TYR A 103 9.40 -8.15 19.23
N ILE A 104 8.93 -9.07 20.05
CA ILE A 104 8.24 -8.79 21.31
C ILE A 104 9.09 -9.40 22.43
N GLN A 105 9.29 -8.66 23.50
CA GLN A 105 10.02 -9.11 24.68
C GLN A 105 9.06 -9.18 25.86
N MET A 106 9.12 -10.27 26.60
CA MET A 106 8.25 -10.55 27.74
C MET A 106 9.10 -10.83 28.99
N SER A 107 8.59 -10.43 30.16
CA SER A 107 9.23 -10.75 31.43
C SER A 107 8.85 -12.14 31.92
N ASP A 108 9.71 -12.74 32.73
CA ASP A 108 9.48 -14.00 33.42
C ASP A 108 8.24 -13.97 34.32
N LEU A 109 8.06 -12.85 35.04
CA LEU A 109 6.91 -12.65 35.92
C LEU A 109 5.60 -12.64 35.11
N LEU A 110 5.57 -11.98 33.94
CA LEU A 110 4.41 -12.01 33.05
C LEU A 110 4.09 -13.43 32.59
N LEU A 111 5.09 -14.20 32.17
CA LEU A 111 4.91 -15.59 31.73
C LEU A 111 4.43 -16.52 32.85
N LEU A 112 4.78 -16.21 34.10
CA LEU A 112 4.35 -16.98 35.29
C LEU A 112 2.96 -16.61 35.79
N THR A 113 2.53 -15.35 35.59
CA THR A 113 1.27 -14.83 36.13
C THR A 113 0.14 -14.77 35.11
N ALA A 114 0.45 -14.77 33.83
CA ALA A 114 -0.57 -14.73 32.78
C ALA A 114 -1.33 -16.07 32.71
N ILE A 115 -2.64 -15.98 32.57
CA ILE A 115 -3.55 -17.13 32.42
C ILE A 115 -3.37 -17.74 31.02
N ASP A 116 -3.14 -16.90 30.02
CA ASP A 116 -2.99 -17.29 28.62
C ASP A 116 -1.54 -17.54 28.22
N ASN A 117 -1.34 -18.35 27.21
CA ASN A 117 -0.02 -18.59 26.63
C ASN A 117 0.41 -17.43 25.73
N ASN A 118 0.85 -16.33 26.34
CA ASN A 118 1.25 -15.09 25.67
C ASN A 118 2.38 -15.33 24.63
N LEU A 119 3.22 -16.33 24.83
CA LEU A 119 4.28 -16.65 23.89
C LEU A 119 3.71 -17.17 22.55
N THR A 120 2.69 -18.03 22.61
CA THR A 120 2.02 -18.55 21.42
C THR A 120 1.23 -17.48 20.70
N MET A 121 0.53 -16.60 21.46
CA MET A 121 -0.21 -15.49 20.88
C MET A 121 0.72 -14.49 20.21
N ALA A 122 1.84 -14.12 20.87
CA ALA A 122 2.86 -13.25 20.29
C ALA A 122 3.44 -13.83 18.99
N THR A 123 3.65 -15.14 18.93
CA THR A 123 4.11 -15.81 17.72
C THR A 123 3.13 -15.66 16.57
N LYS A 124 1.83 -15.88 16.80
CA LYS A 124 0.78 -15.68 15.77
C LYS A 124 0.73 -14.22 15.28
N LEU A 125 0.68 -13.27 16.21
CA LEU A 125 0.62 -11.83 15.87
C LEU A 125 1.86 -11.37 15.10
N LEU A 126 3.05 -11.85 15.45
CA LEU A 126 4.29 -11.55 14.74
C LEU A 126 4.32 -12.21 13.36
N GLY A 127 3.73 -13.40 13.19
CA GLY A 127 3.57 -14.04 11.87
C GLY A 127 2.70 -13.18 10.94
N ALA A 128 1.52 -12.79 11.41
CA ALA A 128 0.63 -11.89 10.67
C ALA A 128 1.30 -10.54 10.36
N GLN A 129 2.00 -9.94 11.33
CA GLN A 129 2.77 -8.70 11.11
C GLN A 129 3.83 -8.89 10.01
N ALA A 130 4.58 -10.00 10.04
CA ALA A 130 5.61 -10.27 9.05
C ALA A 130 5.01 -10.34 7.64
N GLY A 131 3.92 -11.07 7.49
CA GLY A 131 3.22 -11.18 6.23
C GLY A 131 2.76 -9.84 5.71
N ARG A 132 1.98 -9.08 6.49
CA ARG A 132 1.51 -7.74 6.11
C ARG A 132 2.65 -6.79 5.77
N THR A 133 3.76 -6.83 6.54
CA THR A 133 4.92 -5.96 6.27
C THR A 133 5.53 -6.28 4.92
N LEU A 134 5.75 -7.57 4.61
CA LEU A 134 6.35 -7.99 3.35
C LEU A 134 5.42 -7.69 2.16
N ASP A 135 4.12 -7.89 2.31
CA ASP A 135 3.13 -7.56 1.29
C ASP A 135 3.07 -6.05 1.02
N THR A 136 3.05 -5.23 2.08
CA THR A 136 3.07 -3.78 1.99
C THR A 136 4.30 -3.25 1.23
N ILE A 137 5.49 -3.84 1.45
CA ILE A 137 6.71 -3.44 0.72
C ILE A 137 6.53 -3.64 -0.79
N THR A 138 5.95 -4.76 -1.20
CA THR A 138 5.67 -5.04 -2.61
C THR A 138 4.58 -4.11 -3.14
N ARG A 139 3.50 -3.93 -2.39
CA ARG A 139 2.41 -3.02 -2.72
C ARG A 139 2.89 -1.59 -3.01
N GLU A 140 3.70 -1.01 -2.12
CA GLU A 140 4.20 0.36 -2.30
C GLU A 140 5.08 0.50 -3.56
N VAL A 141 5.86 -0.52 -3.90
CA VAL A 141 6.63 -0.54 -5.15
C VAL A 141 5.72 -0.58 -6.38
N LEU A 142 4.66 -1.39 -6.35
CA LEU A 142 3.69 -1.50 -7.44
C LEU A 142 2.91 -0.19 -7.64
N VAL A 143 2.51 0.44 -6.54
CA VAL A 143 1.75 1.71 -6.57
C VAL A 143 2.62 2.89 -6.98
N GLY A 144 3.92 2.86 -6.76
CA GLY A 144 4.84 3.94 -7.08
C GLY A 144 5.07 4.20 -8.58
N GLY A 145 4.43 3.47 -9.51
CA GLY A 145 4.57 3.63 -10.97
C GLY A 145 3.84 4.84 -11.55
N ASP A 146 4.28 5.27 -12.74
CA ASP A 146 3.69 6.41 -13.44
C ASP A 146 2.53 6.03 -14.36
N ASN A 147 2.30 4.72 -14.57
CA ASN A 147 1.26 4.22 -15.46
C ASN A 147 -0.12 4.21 -14.77
N VAL A 148 -0.68 5.40 -14.58
CA VAL A 148 -1.94 5.64 -13.87
C VAL A 148 -3.10 5.80 -14.84
N GLN A 149 -4.24 5.26 -14.45
CA GLN A 149 -5.53 5.46 -15.11
C GLN A 149 -6.55 5.90 -14.06
N TYR A 150 -7.29 6.94 -14.35
CA TYR A 150 -8.39 7.36 -13.47
C TYR A 150 -9.72 6.74 -13.91
N ALA A 151 -10.69 6.71 -13.01
CA ALA A 151 -12.03 6.16 -13.27
C ALA A 151 -12.66 6.74 -14.54
N ASP A 152 -12.54 8.06 -14.72
CA ASP A 152 -13.01 8.78 -15.91
C ASP A 152 -11.83 9.30 -16.74
N GLU A 153 -11.99 9.32 -18.08
CA GLU A 153 -10.98 9.84 -19.01
C GLU A 153 -10.81 11.37 -18.93
N SER A 154 -11.81 12.07 -18.42
CA SER A 154 -11.74 13.51 -18.20
C SER A 154 -10.89 13.91 -16.99
N VAL A 155 -10.62 12.94 -16.08
CA VAL A 155 -9.83 13.16 -14.87
C VAL A 155 -8.35 12.95 -15.19
N SER A 156 -7.55 14.00 -14.97
CA SER A 156 -6.10 14.00 -15.23
C SER A 156 -5.24 13.83 -13.97
N ALA A 157 -5.83 13.95 -12.78
CA ALA A 157 -5.11 13.87 -11.51
C ALA A 157 -6.01 13.34 -10.39
N ARG A 158 -5.41 12.71 -9.38
CA ARG A 158 -6.11 12.08 -8.25
C ARG A 158 -7.06 13.05 -7.53
N TYR A 159 -6.60 14.25 -7.24
CA TYR A 159 -7.38 15.25 -6.50
C TYR A 159 -8.62 15.75 -7.25
N LEU A 160 -8.77 15.44 -8.54
CA LEU A 160 -9.95 15.79 -9.34
C LEU A 160 -11.02 14.68 -9.33
N LEU A 161 -10.72 13.51 -8.75
CA LEU A 161 -11.71 12.45 -8.60
C LEU A 161 -12.87 12.92 -7.72
N ARG A 162 -14.08 12.50 -8.06
CA ARG A 162 -15.31 12.78 -7.33
C ARG A 162 -15.98 11.49 -6.91
N GLY A 163 -16.63 11.48 -5.75
CA GLY A 163 -17.31 10.30 -5.28
C GLY A 163 -18.20 10.56 -4.06
N GLY A 164 -18.96 9.55 -3.67
CA GLY A 164 -19.73 9.52 -2.42
C GLY A 164 -21.07 10.22 -2.41
N ASN A 165 -21.53 10.76 -3.52
CA ASN A 165 -22.91 11.26 -3.63
C ASN A 165 -23.77 10.19 -4.30
N ALA A 166 -24.60 9.48 -3.56
CA ALA A 166 -25.54 8.53 -4.11
C ALA A 166 -26.42 9.21 -5.18
N GLY A 167 -26.34 8.71 -6.42
CA GLY A 167 -27.15 9.22 -7.53
C GLY A 167 -26.57 10.41 -8.31
N ALA A 168 -25.36 10.89 -7.99
CA ALA A 168 -24.69 11.89 -8.83
C ALA A 168 -24.09 11.24 -10.09
N ALA A 169 -24.30 11.88 -11.24
CA ALA A 169 -23.80 11.40 -12.53
C ALA A 169 -22.25 11.46 -12.64
N ASP A 170 -21.59 12.21 -11.74
CA ASP A 170 -20.16 12.49 -11.78
C ASP A 170 -19.34 11.64 -10.81
N ASN A 171 -19.87 10.50 -10.34
CA ASN A 171 -19.14 9.63 -9.43
C ASN A 171 -18.06 8.83 -10.16
N ASN A 172 -16.83 8.96 -9.70
CA ASN A 172 -15.66 8.28 -10.26
C ASN A 172 -15.44 6.91 -9.59
N TYR A 173 -16.44 6.03 -9.65
CA TYR A 173 -16.35 4.65 -9.15
C TYR A 173 -15.69 3.72 -10.16
N LEU A 174 -15.23 2.57 -9.66
CA LEU A 174 -14.72 1.52 -10.55
C LEU A 174 -15.88 0.89 -11.32
N THR A 175 -15.74 0.82 -12.62
CA THR A 175 -16.69 0.22 -13.54
C THR A 175 -16.02 -0.82 -14.42
N VAL A 176 -16.82 -1.71 -15.05
CA VAL A 176 -16.31 -2.67 -16.03
C VAL A 176 -15.61 -1.98 -17.19
N ASP A 177 -16.04 -0.78 -17.58
CA ASP A 177 -15.37 -0.01 -18.65
C ASP A 177 -13.98 0.46 -18.24
N CYS A 178 -13.75 0.80 -16.96
CA CYS A 178 -12.41 1.11 -16.45
C CYS A 178 -11.48 -0.10 -16.60
N ILE A 179 -11.96 -1.29 -16.24
CA ILE A 179 -11.20 -2.54 -16.40
C ILE A 179 -10.92 -2.82 -17.89
N ARG A 180 -11.92 -2.67 -18.77
CA ARG A 180 -11.74 -2.82 -20.24
C ARG A 180 -10.65 -1.90 -20.78
N ARG A 181 -10.63 -0.65 -20.36
CA ARG A 181 -9.59 0.33 -20.76
C ARG A 181 -8.20 -0.11 -20.29
N ALA A 182 -8.06 -0.59 -19.06
CA ALA A 182 -6.80 -1.09 -18.51
C ALA A 182 -6.32 -2.33 -19.30
N VAL A 183 -7.19 -3.31 -19.51
CA VAL A 183 -6.88 -4.51 -20.31
C VAL A 183 -6.51 -4.17 -21.74
N ARG A 184 -7.21 -3.22 -22.37
CA ARG A 184 -6.86 -2.72 -23.71
C ARG A 184 -5.45 -2.14 -23.72
N ALA A 185 -5.09 -1.34 -22.70
CA ALA A 185 -3.76 -0.75 -22.61
C ALA A 185 -2.66 -1.81 -22.46
N LEU A 186 -2.85 -2.83 -21.60
CA LEU A 186 -1.93 -3.94 -21.45
C LEU A 186 -1.78 -4.77 -22.73
N LYS A 187 -2.88 -5.07 -23.41
CA LYS A 187 -2.85 -5.76 -24.70
C LYS A 187 -2.13 -4.95 -25.78
N ASN A 188 -2.33 -3.63 -25.80
CA ASN A 188 -1.65 -2.73 -26.74
C ASN A 188 -0.13 -2.67 -26.48
N ALA A 189 0.29 -2.83 -25.23
CA ALA A 189 1.69 -2.98 -24.83
C ALA A 189 2.25 -4.40 -25.08
N ASN A 190 1.47 -5.31 -25.69
CA ASN A 190 1.81 -6.72 -25.90
C ASN A 190 2.17 -7.48 -24.62
N CYS A 191 1.60 -7.09 -23.47
CA CYS A 191 1.82 -7.78 -22.21
C CYS A 191 1.19 -9.17 -22.23
N ARG A 192 1.93 -10.16 -21.73
CA ARG A 192 1.44 -11.52 -21.55
C ARG A 192 0.55 -11.62 -20.32
N ARG A 193 -0.40 -12.55 -20.37
CA ARG A 193 -1.23 -12.89 -19.22
C ARG A 193 -0.47 -13.80 -18.27
N ILE A 194 -0.83 -13.73 -16.99
CA ILE A 194 -0.37 -14.66 -15.94
C ILE A 194 -1.46 -15.73 -15.82
N ASP A 195 -1.12 -17.00 -15.98
CA ASP A 195 -2.06 -18.14 -15.89
C ASP A 195 -3.36 -17.96 -16.70
N GLY A 196 -3.23 -17.37 -17.89
CA GLY A 196 -4.34 -17.19 -18.84
C GLY A 196 -5.24 -15.98 -18.55
N ALA A 197 -5.01 -15.22 -17.49
CA ALA A 197 -5.75 -14.01 -17.14
C ALA A 197 -4.81 -12.87 -16.72
N PHE A 198 -5.32 -11.65 -16.63
CA PHE A 198 -4.65 -10.54 -15.95
C PHE A 198 -5.12 -10.51 -14.50
N PRO A 199 -4.24 -10.74 -13.50
CA PRO A 199 -4.61 -10.56 -12.10
C PRO A 199 -4.97 -9.10 -11.83
N VAL A 200 -6.06 -8.90 -11.08
CA VAL A 200 -6.52 -7.59 -10.63
C VAL A 200 -6.61 -7.63 -9.11
N ILE A 201 -5.80 -6.82 -8.44
CA ILE A 201 -5.85 -6.69 -6.98
C ILE A 201 -6.73 -5.49 -6.67
N ILE A 202 -7.77 -5.70 -5.87
CA ILE A 202 -8.82 -4.74 -5.60
C ILE A 202 -9.15 -4.72 -4.10
N HIS A 203 -9.54 -3.53 -3.58
CA HIS A 203 -10.10 -3.39 -2.24
C HIS A 203 -11.58 -3.82 -2.22
N LEU A 204 -12.06 -4.31 -1.07
CA LEU A 204 -13.43 -4.81 -0.92
C LEU A 204 -14.49 -3.74 -1.25
N ASP A 205 -14.30 -2.49 -0.83
CA ASP A 205 -15.24 -1.40 -1.08
C ASP A 205 -15.43 -1.12 -2.57
N VAL A 206 -14.32 -1.13 -3.29
CA VAL A 206 -14.33 -0.93 -4.74
C VAL A 206 -14.82 -2.17 -5.48
N ALA A 207 -14.59 -3.36 -4.93
CA ALA A 207 -15.15 -4.60 -5.43
C ALA A 207 -16.69 -4.60 -5.36
N TYR A 208 -17.24 -4.10 -4.23
CA TYR A 208 -18.67 -3.91 -4.07
C TYR A 208 -19.25 -2.98 -5.15
N ASP A 209 -18.61 -1.83 -5.41
CA ASP A 209 -19.04 -0.90 -6.46
C ASP A 209 -19.01 -1.54 -7.85
N LEU A 210 -17.96 -2.31 -8.15
CA LEU A 210 -17.82 -3.04 -9.41
C LEU A 210 -18.92 -4.10 -9.59
N MET A 211 -19.26 -4.84 -8.53
CA MET A 211 -20.32 -5.85 -8.57
C MET A 211 -21.70 -5.24 -8.78
N ASN A 212 -21.90 -3.97 -8.42
CA ASN A 212 -23.16 -3.24 -8.66
C ASN A 212 -23.25 -2.66 -10.09
N ASP A 213 -22.19 -2.72 -10.90
CA ASP A 213 -22.24 -2.27 -12.30
C ASP A 213 -23.19 -3.17 -13.12
N PRO A 214 -24.18 -2.60 -13.83
CA PRO A 214 -25.08 -3.38 -14.70
C PRO A 214 -24.34 -4.25 -15.73
N LYS A 215 -23.17 -3.82 -16.19
CA LYS A 215 -22.32 -4.58 -17.13
C LYS A 215 -21.61 -5.77 -16.48
N TRP A 216 -21.47 -5.75 -15.17
CA TRP A 216 -21.02 -6.89 -14.37
C TRP A 216 -22.15 -7.89 -14.17
N LEU A 217 -23.32 -7.42 -13.77
CA LEU A 217 -24.47 -8.25 -13.43
C LEU A 217 -25.00 -9.03 -14.64
N ALA A 218 -25.05 -8.43 -15.84
CA ALA A 218 -25.63 -9.04 -17.02
C ALA A 218 -24.97 -10.37 -17.45
N PRO A 219 -23.63 -10.51 -17.53
CA PRO A 219 -23.00 -11.80 -17.83
C PRO A 219 -23.18 -12.84 -16.74
N HIS A 220 -23.17 -12.44 -15.47
CA HIS A 220 -23.27 -13.35 -14.32
C HIS A 220 -24.68 -13.91 -14.10
N GLN A 221 -25.69 -13.31 -14.68
CA GLN A 221 -27.06 -13.86 -14.68
C GLN A 221 -27.21 -15.12 -15.54
N TYR A 222 -26.27 -15.37 -16.45
CA TYR A 222 -26.30 -16.49 -17.40
C TYR A 222 -25.27 -17.59 -17.11
N VAL A 223 -24.39 -17.41 -16.14
CA VAL A 223 -23.32 -18.35 -15.78
C VAL A 223 -23.66 -19.00 -14.42
N ASP A 224 -23.34 -20.29 -14.29
CA ASP A 224 -23.62 -21.17 -13.15
C ASP A 224 -23.65 -20.48 -11.78
N THR A 225 -24.76 -20.72 -11.07
CA THR A 225 -25.03 -20.21 -9.72
C THR A 225 -24.08 -20.77 -8.65
N GLU A 226 -23.25 -21.74 -8.96
CA GLU A 226 -22.37 -22.41 -8.00
C GLU A 226 -21.26 -21.47 -7.46
N HIS A 227 -20.71 -20.60 -8.30
CA HIS A 227 -19.68 -19.64 -7.89
C HIS A 227 -20.22 -18.43 -7.08
N MET A 228 -21.50 -18.17 -7.17
CA MET A 228 -22.16 -17.03 -6.49
C MET A 228 -22.28 -17.24 -4.97
N TYR A 229 -22.18 -18.48 -4.49
CA TYR A 229 -22.29 -18.83 -3.07
C TYR A 229 -20.94 -18.89 -2.32
N GLU A 230 -19.81 -18.94 -3.04
CA GLU A 230 -18.48 -19.07 -2.44
C GLU A 230 -17.74 -17.74 -2.27
N GLY A 231 -18.36 -16.59 -2.62
CA GLY A 231 -17.74 -15.26 -2.48
C GLY A 231 -16.62 -14.96 -3.48
N GLU A 232 -16.42 -15.79 -4.52
CA GLU A 232 -15.52 -15.43 -5.65
C GLU A 232 -16.14 -14.28 -6.46
N ILE A 233 -15.38 -13.20 -6.69
CA ILE A 233 -15.82 -12.08 -7.53
C ILE A 233 -16.02 -12.51 -8.99
N GLY A 234 -15.43 -13.61 -9.42
CA GLY A 234 -15.54 -14.13 -10.78
C GLY A 234 -14.46 -13.61 -11.75
N LYS A 235 -14.66 -13.89 -13.03
CA LYS A 235 -13.75 -13.49 -14.12
C LYS A 235 -14.52 -12.67 -15.16
N ILE A 236 -14.03 -11.49 -15.49
CA ILE A 236 -14.60 -10.67 -16.57
C ILE A 236 -13.48 -10.11 -17.45
N GLU A 237 -13.70 -9.97 -18.76
CA GLU A 237 -12.78 -9.39 -19.73
C GLU A 237 -11.38 -10.04 -19.76
N GLY A 238 -11.25 -11.26 -19.26
CA GLY A 238 -9.97 -11.96 -19.14
C GLY A 238 -9.12 -11.49 -17.94
N CYS A 239 -9.75 -10.85 -16.97
CA CYS A 239 -9.18 -10.52 -15.67
C CYS A 239 -9.63 -11.53 -14.63
N ARG A 240 -8.75 -11.81 -13.66
CA ARG A 240 -9.03 -12.56 -12.43
C ARG A 240 -8.90 -11.60 -11.26
N PHE A 241 -9.97 -11.45 -10.50
CA PHE A 241 -10.00 -10.53 -9.36
C PHE A 241 -9.55 -11.23 -8.10
N VAL A 242 -8.73 -10.52 -7.31
CA VAL A 242 -8.26 -10.95 -6.00
C VAL A 242 -8.51 -9.79 -5.04
N GLU A 243 -9.34 -10.02 -4.05
CA GLU A 243 -9.64 -9.05 -3.00
C GLU A 243 -8.51 -9.00 -1.97
N SER A 244 -8.23 -7.82 -1.48
CA SER A 244 -7.29 -7.62 -0.39
C SER A 244 -7.69 -6.41 0.45
N THR A 245 -7.77 -6.60 1.76
CA THR A 245 -7.94 -5.51 2.73
C THR A 245 -6.71 -4.61 2.82
N GLU A 246 -5.54 -5.14 2.40
CA GLU A 246 -4.29 -4.39 2.35
C GLU A 246 -4.05 -3.68 1.00
N ALA A 247 -5.06 -3.66 0.09
CA ALA A 247 -4.96 -2.85 -1.13
C ALA A 247 -4.78 -1.37 -0.77
N LYS A 248 -3.98 -0.64 -1.56
CA LYS A 248 -3.60 0.75 -1.24
C LYS A 248 -4.80 1.67 -1.26
N ILE A 249 -4.97 2.41 -0.18
CA ILE A 249 -5.90 3.52 -0.05
C ILE A 249 -5.07 4.80 0.16
N PHE A 250 -5.41 5.85 -0.57
CA PHE A 250 -4.94 7.20 -0.30
C PHE A 250 -6.02 7.89 0.54
N HIS A 251 -5.81 7.88 1.85
CA HIS A 251 -6.78 8.42 2.80
C HIS A 251 -6.91 9.95 2.66
N ALA A 252 -8.11 10.43 2.83
CA ALA A 252 -8.41 11.84 2.92
C ALA A 252 -8.11 12.33 4.33
N GLU A 253 -6.90 12.80 4.54
CA GLU A 253 -6.50 13.40 5.81
C GLU A 253 -7.03 14.84 5.93
N ASP A 254 -7.48 15.24 7.11
CA ASP A 254 -7.80 16.62 7.41
C ASP A 254 -6.51 17.48 7.51
N LEU A 255 -6.59 18.72 7.05
CA LEU A 255 -5.52 19.71 7.20
C LEU A 255 -5.52 20.36 8.60
N ALA A 256 -6.64 20.30 9.30
CA ALA A 256 -6.79 20.88 10.64
C ALA A 256 -6.21 19.98 11.73
N ALA A 257 -5.64 20.58 12.76
CA ALA A 257 -5.08 19.86 13.90
C ALA A 257 -6.13 19.38 14.92
N ASP A 258 -7.37 19.88 14.84
CA ASP A 258 -8.44 19.69 15.82
C ASP A 258 -9.65 18.92 15.29
N SER A 259 -9.47 18.13 14.26
CA SER A 259 -10.52 17.34 13.60
C SER A 259 -11.65 18.19 13.01
N ARG A 260 -11.34 19.42 12.62
CA ARG A 260 -12.24 20.34 11.91
C ARG A 260 -11.72 20.58 10.49
N THR A 261 -12.62 20.87 9.56
CA THR A 261 -12.26 21.15 8.19
C THR A 261 -11.78 22.61 8.03
N LEU A 262 -10.66 22.83 7.34
CA LEU A 262 -10.24 24.16 6.99
C LEU A 262 -11.15 24.73 5.89
N LEU A 263 -11.67 25.93 6.11
CA LEU A 263 -12.50 26.66 5.16
C LEU A 263 -11.77 27.94 4.73
N ALA A 264 -11.92 28.33 3.47
CA ALA A 264 -11.41 29.62 3.01
C ALA A 264 -12.16 30.75 3.71
N ASN A 265 -11.44 31.66 4.35
CA ASN A 265 -12.01 32.83 5.01
C ASN A 265 -11.97 34.03 4.04
N GLY A 266 -13.09 34.23 3.36
CA GLY A 266 -13.25 35.21 2.30
C GLY A 266 -12.85 34.70 0.91
N ALA A 267 -13.54 35.24 -0.11
CA ALA A 267 -13.24 34.90 -1.49
C ALA A 267 -11.84 35.40 -1.91
N VAL A 268 -11.06 34.55 -2.55
CA VAL A 268 -9.71 34.85 -3.05
C VAL A 268 -9.72 34.71 -4.57
N SER A 269 -9.17 35.66 -5.29
CA SER A 269 -9.03 35.59 -6.75
C SER A 269 -7.63 36.03 -7.17
N GLY A 270 -6.91 35.10 -7.80
CA GLY A 270 -5.58 35.35 -8.35
C GLY A 270 -4.50 35.72 -7.32
N LYS A 271 -4.64 35.33 -6.06
CA LYS A 271 -3.67 35.61 -4.99
C LYS A 271 -2.94 34.33 -4.56
N THR A 272 -1.74 34.50 -4.02
CA THR A 272 -0.92 33.41 -3.45
C THR A 272 -1.12 33.25 -1.95
N THR A 273 -1.84 34.14 -1.28
CA THR A 273 -2.14 34.06 0.15
C THR A 273 -3.62 33.78 0.34
N VAL A 274 -3.95 32.74 1.08
CA VAL A 274 -5.30 32.29 1.41
C VAL A 274 -5.44 32.33 2.93
N ALA A 275 -6.39 33.11 3.43
CA ALA A 275 -6.81 33.06 4.81
C ALA A 275 -7.77 31.88 4.99
N PHE A 276 -7.73 31.22 6.14
CA PHE A 276 -8.62 30.12 6.43
C PHE A 276 -9.14 30.18 7.88
N ASP A 277 -10.29 29.55 8.08
CA ASP A 277 -10.93 29.31 9.36
C ASP A 277 -11.48 27.88 9.43
N GLY A 278 -12.45 27.62 10.31
CA GLY A 278 -13.04 26.28 10.49
C GLY A 278 -12.20 25.35 11.35
N GLY A 279 -10.88 25.46 11.35
CA GLY A 279 -9.96 24.67 12.14
C GLY A 279 -8.70 25.42 12.52
N THR A 280 -7.86 24.84 13.36
CA THR A 280 -6.57 25.38 13.78
C THR A 280 -5.42 24.60 13.19
N VAL A 281 -4.37 25.31 12.77
CA VAL A 281 -3.14 24.71 12.22
C VAL A 281 -1.93 25.25 12.97
N LYS A 282 -1.02 24.38 13.35
CA LYS A 282 0.26 24.82 13.92
C LYS A 282 1.06 25.56 12.85
N PRO A 283 1.61 26.77 13.15
CA PRO A 283 2.47 27.49 12.21
C PRO A 283 3.62 26.61 11.69
N GLY A 284 3.83 26.60 10.39
CA GLY A 284 4.84 25.77 9.71
C GLY A 284 4.45 24.32 9.43
N ALA A 285 3.31 23.83 9.94
CA ALA A 285 2.93 22.42 9.79
C ALA A 285 2.50 22.01 8.37
N LEU A 286 2.03 22.97 7.56
CA LEU A 286 1.62 22.73 6.17
C LEU A 286 2.75 22.99 5.15
N VAL A 287 3.90 23.47 5.56
CA VAL A 287 5.00 23.82 4.64
C VAL A 287 5.47 22.59 3.84
N GLY A 288 5.52 22.75 2.51
CA GLY A 288 5.86 21.67 1.58
C GLY A 288 4.73 20.71 1.26
N ARG A 289 3.59 20.83 1.92
CA ARG A 289 2.39 20.01 1.66
C ARG A 289 1.63 20.54 0.45
N GLN A 290 1.10 19.63 -0.36
CA GLN A 290 0.19 19.99 -1.44
C GLN A 290 -1.23 20.16 -0.89
N VAL A 291 -1.90 21.23 -1.30
CA VAL A 291 -3.27 21.56 -0.91
C VAL A 291 -4.10 21.82 -2.15
N LEU A 292 -5.29 21.25 -2.21
CA LEU A 292 -6.28 21.55 -3.23
C LEU A 292 -7.12 22.75 -2.77
N ILE A 293 -7.04 23.84 -3.52
CA ILE A 293 -7.76 25.10 -3.29
C ILE A 293 -8.62 25.38 -4.52
N GLY A 294 -9.93 25.25 -4.40
CA GLY A 294 -10.82 25.26 -5.54
C GLY A 294 -10.49 24.13 -6.52
N ASN A 295 -10.04 24.47 -7.73
CA ASN A 295 -9.63 23.51 -8.76
C ASN A 295 -8.11 23.42 -8.96
N ALA A 296 -7.32 24.08 -8.12
CA ALA A 296 -5.87 24.14 -8.23
C ALA A 296 -5.20 23.35 -7.09
N CYS A 297 -4.31 22.44 -7.44
CA CYS A 297 -3.41 21.78 -6.47
C CYS A 297 -2.12 22.59 -6.41
N VAL A 298 -1.83 23.14 -5.24
CA VAL A 298 -0.71 24.06 -5.00
C VAL A 298 0.10 23.62 -3.78
N THR A 299 1.39 23.99 -3.75
CA THR A 299 2.27 23.66 -2.64
C THR A 299 2.34 24.83 -1.66
N VAL A 300 2.19 24.55 -0.38
CA VAL A 300 2.28 25.57 0.68
C VAL A 300 3.75 25.91 0.93
N LYS A 301 4.10 27.19 0.80
CA LYS A 301 5.42 27.75 1.11
C LYS A 301 5.56 28.13 2.56
N GLU A 302 4.53 28.73 3.12
CA GLU A 302 4.49 29.19 4.51
C GLU A 302 3.05 29.07 5.04
N ASN A 303 2.88 28.79 6.32
CA ASN A 303 1.59 28.93 6.98
C ASN A 303 1.72 29.50 8.39
N THR A 304 0.74 30.31 8.72
CA THR A 304 0.45 30.79 10.09
C THR A 304 -0.69 29.94 10.68
N ALA A 305 -1.21 30.32 11.83
CA ALA A 305 -2.36 29.63 12.43
C ALA A 305 -3.67 29.79 11.65
N SER A 306 -3.81 30.85 10.80
CA SER A 306 -5.04 31.21 10.10
C SER A 306 -4.84 31.62 8.63
N SER A 307 -3.66 31.45 8.06
CA SER A 307 -3.39 31.74 6.66
C SER A 307 -2.27 30.86 6.12
N MET A 308 -2.29 30.63 4.80
CA MET A 308 -1.22 29.96 4.08
C MET A 308 -0.79 30.75 2.84
N THR A 309 0.48 30.69 2.51
CA THR A 309 1.05 31.21 1.27
C THR A 309 1.44 30.05 0.38
N VAL A 310 0.94 30.04 -0.85
CA VAL A 310 1.12 28.96 -1.83
C VAL A 310 2.04 29.38 -2.97
N ASP A 311 2.51 28.41 -3.75
CA ASP A 311 3.48 28.60 -4.82
C ASP A 311 2.88 29.25 -6.08
N ALA A 312 1.58 29.07 -6.32
CA ALA A 312 0.85 29.62 -7.48
C ALA A 312 -0.39 30.40 -7.05
N PRO A 313 -0.86 31.37 -7.86
CA PRO A 313 -2.07 32.11 -7.59
C PRO A 313 -3.31 31.22 -7.70
N VAL A 314 -4.21 31.34 -6.73
CA VAL A 314 -5.43 30.52 -6.63
C VAL A 314 -6.69 31.38 -6.64
N THR A 315 -7.80 30.76 -7.03
CA THR A 315 -9.14 31.35 -6.95
C THR A 315 -10.04 30.41 -6.19
N VAL A 316 -10.67 30.92 -5.14
CA VAL A 316 -11.54 30.16 -4.26
C VAL A 316 -12.65 31.07 -3.72
N GLU A 317 -13.82 30.51 -3.53
CA GLU A 317 -14.96 31.21 -2.93
C GLU A 317 -14.89 31.16 -1.40
N ASP A 318 -15.62 32.06 -0.76
CA ASP A 318 -15.74 32.07 0.71
C ASP A 318 -16.36 30.77 1.23
N ASN A 319 -15.86 30.28 2.37
CA ASN A 319 -16.27 29.02 2.99
C ASN A 319 -16.05 27.75 2.13
N ALA A 320 -15.26 27.82 1.07
CA ALA A 320 -14.86 26.62 0.33
C ALA A 320 -13.88 25.77 1.14
N ILE A 321 -14.06 24.46 1.10
CA ILE A 321 -13.22 23.51 1.83
C ILE A 321 -11.83 23.44 1.17
N LEU A 322 -10.78 23.43 2.00
CA LEU A 322 -9.40 23.24 1.59
C LEU A 322 -9.01 21.77 1.86
N TYR A 323 -8.55 21.06 0.83
CA TYR A 323 -8.28 19.62 0.91
C TYR A 323 -6.79 19.32 0.80
N PRO A 324 -6.31 18.20 1.41
CA PRO A 324 -4.97 17.70 1.14
C PRO A 324 -4.87 17.23 -0.32
N GLY A 325 -3.93 17.78 -1.07
CA GLY A 325 -3.76 17.48 -2.50
C GLY A 325 -2.90 16.23 -2.76
N GLU A 326 -2.09 15.81 -1.79
CA GLU A 326 -1.23 14.62 -1.86
C GLU A 326 -1.92 13.32 -1.44
N ALA A 327 -3.02 13.41 -0.69
CA ALA A 327 -3.79 12.28 -0.20
C ALA A 327 -5.23 12.37 -0.69
N GLY A 328 -5.90 11.28 -0.98
CA GLY A 328 -7.28 11.22 -1.40
C GLY A 328 -7.73 12.24 -2.46
N ALA A 329 -9.00 12.53 -2.51
CA ALA A 329 -9.60 13.49 -3.43
C ALA A 329 -10.75 14.25 -2.76
N GLN A 330 -10.60 15.54 -2.58
CA GLN A 330 -11.66 16.43 -2.07
C GLN A 330 -12.31 15.92 -0.75
N GLY A 331 -11.47 15.50 0.20
CA GLY A 331 -11.94 14.95 1.48
C GLY A 331 -12.48 13.53 1.39
N ARG A 332 -12.12 12.77 0.35
CA ARG A 332 -12.52 11.38 0.16
C ARG A 332 -11.35 10.48 -0.12
N ASP A 333 -11.49 9.23 0.30
CA ASP A 333 -10.51 8.20 0.04
C ASP A 333 -10.47 7.82 -1.43
N VAL A 334 -9.26 7.61 -1.92
CA VAL A 334 -8.99 7.13 -3.27
C VAL A 334 -8.35 5.75 -3.20
N TYR A 335 -9.02 4.80 -3.78
CA TYR A 335 -8.64 3.41 -3.81
C TYR A 335 -7.83 3.08 -5.05
N VAL A 336 -6.85 2.22 -4.87
CA VAL A 336 -5.99 1.75 -5.95
C VAL A 336 -6.38 0.33 -6.34
N THR A 337 -6.74 0.15 -7.61
CA THR A 337 -6.87 -1.16 -8.22
C THR A 337 -5.66 -1.41 -9.13
N LEU A 338 -4.96 -2.51 -8.92
CA LEU A 338 -3.77 -2.89 -9.69
C LEU A 338 -4.14 -3.96 -10.71
N VAL A 339 -3.90 -3.72 -11.98
CA VAL A 339 -4.03 -4.70 -13.06
C VAL A 339 -2.64 -5.09 -13.53
N LEU A 340 -2.29 -6.37 -13.42
CA LEU A 340 -0.94 -6.88 -13.60
C LEU A 340 -0.82 -7.73 -14.85
N GLY A 341 0.22 -7.46 -15.64
CA GLY A 341 0.69 -8.33 -16.71
C GLY A 341 1.91 -9.14 -16.27
N ALA A 342 2.23 -10.18 -17.02
CA ALA A 342 3.44 -10.96 -16.79
C ALA A 342 4.70 -10.09 -16.90
N ASP A 343 5.69 -10.42 -16.08
CA ASP A 343 7.01 -9.77 -16.10
C ASP A 343 7.01 -8.29 -15.69
N GLY A 344 5.91 -7.79 -15.08
CA GLY A 344 5.80 -6.40 -14.63
C GLY A 344 6.71 -6.05 -13.46
N TYR A 345 6.91 -6.96 -12.53
CA TYR A 345 7.72 -6.75 -11.34
C TYR A 345 8.39 -8.04 -10.85
N GLY A 346 9.45 -7.88 -10.08
CA GLY A 346 10.17 -8.97 -9.48
C GLY A 346 10.34 -8.78 -7.98
N THR A 347 10.34 -9.88 -7.25
CA THR A 347 10.70 -9.92 -5.84
C THR A 347 11.92 -10.80 -5.65
N THR A 348 12.77 -10.40 -4.72
CA THR A 348 14.02 -11.09 -4.44
C THR A 348 14.25 -11.18 -2.95
N GLU A 349 14.72 -12.34 -2.54
CA GLU A 349 15.21 -12.62 -1.20
C GLU A 349 16.60 -13.27 -1.28
N ILE A 350 17.35 -13.27 -0.20
CA ILE A 350 18.61 -14.02 -0.13
C ILE A 350 18.30 -15.45 0.26
N THR A 351 18.84 -16.41 -0.46
CA THR A 351 18.67 -17.85 -0.13
C THR A 351 19.16 -18.13 1.29
N GLY A 352 18.29 -18.66 2.14
CA GLY A 352 18.53 -18.83 3.57
C GLY A 352 18.27 -17.58 4.43
N GLY A 353 17.83 -16.47 3.83
CA GLY A 353 17.41 -15.25 4.52
C GLY A 353 15.94 -14.91 4.30
N GLY A 354 15.11 -15.88 3.94
CA GLY A 354 13.65 -15.77 3.89
C GLY A 354 13.08 -15.48 5.28
N LEU A 355 11.79 -15.66 5.45
CA LEU A 355 11.13 -15.43 6.73
C LEU A 355 11.66 -16.42 7.79
N GLU A 356 12.43 -15.89 8.74
CA GLU A 356 12.97 -16.62 9.89
C GLU A 356 12.14 -16.27 11.14
N HIS A 357 11.65 -17.26 11.83
CA HIS A 357 11.02 -17.11 13.14
C HIS A 357 12.04 -17.41 14.24
N ILE A 358 12.25 -16.45 15.16
CA ILE A 358 13.28 -16.54 16.19
C ILE A 358 12.60 -16.51 17.56
N VAL A 359 12.73 -17.61 18.31
CA VAL A 359 12.26 -17.70 19.69
C VAL A 359 13.45 -17.82 20.63
N LYS A 360 13.56 -16.92 21.57
CA LYS A 360 14.54 -16.96 22.66
C LYS A 360 13.82 -17.16 23.97
N GLN A 361 13.97 -18.33 24.53
CA GLN A 361 13.41 -18.70 25.85
C GLN A 361 14.19 -18.05 26.98
N LEU A 362 13.61 -18.04 28.18
CA LEU A 362 14.29 -17.64 29.42
C LEU A 362 15.62 -18.36 29.55
N GLY A 363 16.67 -17.63 29.88
CA GLY A 363 18.03 -18.17 30.03
C GLY A 363 18.84 -18.26 28.75
N SER A 364 18.29 -17.94 27.58
CA SER A 364 19.01 -18.02 26.30
C SER A 364 19.86 -16.80 25.95
N ALA A 365 19.73 -15.69 26.72
CA ALA A 365 20.40 -14.42 26.44
C ALA A 365 21.83 -14.31 27.03
N GLY A 366 22.28 -15.31 27.79
CA GLY A 366 23.62 -15.34 28.40
C GLY A 366 23.89 -14.11 29.27
N THR A 367 25.06 -13.46 29.08
CA THR A 367 25.48 -12.30 29.88
C THR A 367 24.62 -11.06 29.69
N GLY A 368 23.80 -10.99 28.64
CA GLY A 368 22.88 -9.88 28.39
C GLY A 368 21.64 -9.88 29.30
N ASP A 369 21.33 -11.01 29.93
CA ASP A 369 20.27 -11.16 30.92
C ASP A 369 20.71 -12.13 32.04
N PRO A 370 21.54 -11.64 32.98
CA PRO A 370 22.14 -12.47 34.00
C PRO A 370 21.14 -13.11 34.98
N LEU A 371 19.95 -12.57 35.08
CA LEU A 371 18.88 -13.07 35.96
C LEU A 371 17.83 -13.90 35.21
N ASN A 372 17.99 -14.08 33.89
CA ASN A 372 17.07 -14.85 33.06
C ASN A 372 15.61 -14.34 33.11
N GLN A 373 15.43 -13.02 33.14
CA GLN A 373 14.12 -12.39 33.32
C GLN A 373 13.40 -12.08 32.01
N ARG A 374 14.02 -12.39 30.83
CA ARG A 374 13.48 -11.99 29.53
C ARG A 374 13.37 -13.19 28.59
N ALA A 375 12.20 -13.33 28.00
CA ALA A 375 11.98 -14.16 26.81
C ALA A 375 11.65 -13.24 25.62
N SER A 376 12.02 -13.60 24.42
CA SER A 376 11.65 -12.83 23.23
C SER A 376 11.26 -13.73 22.08
N VAL A 377 10.26 -13.27 21.33
CA VAL A 377 9.84 -13.85 20.06
C VAL A 377 9.99 -12.78 18.99
N GLY A 378 10.51 -13.14 17.85
CA GLY A 378 10.70 -12.20 16.76
C GLY A 378 10.74 -12.89 15.42
N TRP A 379 10.68 -12.09 14.38
CA TRP A 379 10.89 -12.53 13.02
C TRP A 379 11.90 -11.64 12.31
N LYS A 380 12.50 -12.18 11.28
CA LYS A 380 13.46 -11.49 10.43
C LYS A 380 13.31 -12.02 9.01
N ALA A 381 13.33 -11.12 8.03
CA ALA A 381 13.30 -11.48 6.63
C ALA A 381 14.14 -10.53 5.79
N THR A 382 14.67 -11.03 4.67
CA THR A 382 15.33 -10.20 3.66
C THR A 382 14.44 -10.11 2.46
N LYS A 383 14.18 -8.88 1.96
CA LYS A 383 13.31 -8.67 0.82
C LYS A 383 13.68 -7.43 0.03
N VAL A 384 13.43 -7.48 -1.26
CA VAL A 384 13.29 -6.32 -2.14
C VAL A 384 12.26 -6.64 -3.22
N ALA A 385 11.44 -5.67 -3.55
CA ALA A 385 10.58 -5.67 -4.72
C ALA A 385 11.04 -4.58 -5.69
N VAL A 386 10.89 -4.80 -6.97
CA VAL A 386 11.27 -3.85 -8.01
C VAL A 386 10.35 -3.96 -9.23
N ARG A 387 9.98 -2.83 -9.80
CA ARG A 387 9.27 -2.80 -11.08
C ARG A 387 10.25 -3.07 -12.21
N LEU A 388 9.90 -4.02 -13.07
CA LEU A 388 10.70 -4.42 -14.22
C LEU A 388 10.17 -3.77 -15.51
N ASP A 389 8.86 -3.72 -15.63
CA ASP A 389 8.18 -3.13 -16.79
C ASP A 389 6.93 -2.36 -16.36
N ASP A 390 7.01 -1.04 -16.35
CA ASP A 390 5.88 -0.18 -16.02
C ASP A 390 4.71 -0.33 -17.01
N SER A 391 4.96 -0.72 -18.25
CA SER A 391 3.91 -0.97 -19.25
C SER A 391 3.05 -2.19 -18.92
N ALA A 392 3.58 -3.14 -18.15
CA ALA A 392 2.89 -4.34 -17.72
C ALA A 392 2.12 -4.16 -16.38
N ILE A 393 2.21 -3.00 -15.76
CA ILE A 393 1.49 -2.67 -14.54
C ILE A 393 0.57 -1.50 -14.83
N ARG A 394 -0.73 -1.66 -14.57
CA ARG A 394 -1.70 -0.57 -14.69
C ARG A 394 -2.32 -0.28 -13.34
N ARG A 395 -2.14 0.94 -12.83
CA ARG A 395 -2.79 1.44 -11.63
C ARG A 395 -4.06 2.20 -12.00
N ILE A 396 -5.20 1.76 -11.50
CA ILE A 396 -6.48 2.46 -11.63
C ILE A 396 -6.78 3.13 -10.30
N GLU A 397 -7.05 4.42 -10.31
CA GLU A 397 -7.44 5.19 -9.13
C GLU A 397 -8.91 5.59 -9.23
N THR A 398 -9.68 5.23 -8.21
CA THR A 398 -11.12 5.44 -8.14
C THR A 398 -11.53 5.86 -6.74
N CYS A 399 -12.65 6.55 -6.61
CA CYS A 399 -13.36 6.66 -5.33
C CYS A 399 -14.25 5.43 -5.13
N SER A 400 -14.81 5.29 -3.94
CA SER A 400 -15.84 4.30 -3.62
C SER A 400 -17.10 4.99 -3.09
N THR A 401 -18.21 4.24 -3.09
CA THR A 401 -19.45 4.60 -2.39
C THR A 401 -19.20 4.68 -0.88
N TYR A 402 -18.28 3.86 -0.38
CA TYR A 402 -17.84 3.85 1.00
C TYR A 402 -16.60 4.74 1.18
N THR A 403 -16.55 5.43 2.30
CA THR A 403 -15.37 6.15 2.81
C THR A 403 -15.14 5.66 4.22
N GLU A 404 -13.94 5.19 4.51
CA GLU A 404 -13.55 4.88 5.89
C GLU A 404 -13.37 6.13 6.75
#